data_126bad4ea9010a02a22c6c1ce185aaf7
#
_entry.id   126bad4ea9010a02a22c6c1ce185aaf7
#
_cell.length_a   1.000
_cell.length_b   1.000
_cell.length_c   1.000
_cell.angle_alpha   90.00
_cell.angle_beta   90.00
_cell.angle_gamma   90.00
#
_symmetry.space_group_name_H-M   'P 1'
#
loop_
_entity.id
_entity.type
_entity.pdbx_description
1 polymer ?
#
loop_
_entity_poly.entity_id
_entity_poly.type
_entity_poly.pdbx_seq_one_letter_code
_entity_poly.pdbx_strand_id
1 'polypeptide(L)'
;MTIKVGDKIPALTLKTNTADGIDDLDTGEFFKGRKVVLFAVPGAFTPTCSVKHLPGFVEKAGDLKARGVDAIACTSVNDAFVMGAWAKDQKAGDAVTMIADGNGELAKAIGLEMDVSVAGMGTRSQRYAMVVEDGTVTKLFVEEPRAFEVSSAEHVLANL
;
A
#
# COMPACT_ATOMS: atom_id res chain seq x y z
N MET A 1 15.26 -11.15 3.37
CA MET A 1 15.19 -11.22 1.88
C MET A 1 14.21 -10.15 1.38
N THR A 2 14.61 -9.39 0.39
CA THR A 2 13.77 -8.34 -0.17
C THR A 2 12.99 -8.87 -1.37
N ILE A 3 11.70 -8.59 -1.40
CA ILE A 3 10.82 -8.99 -2.52
C ILE A 3 11.31 -8.34 -3.82
N LYS A 4 11.13 -9.03 -4.94
CA LYS A 4 11.50 -8.56 -6.27
C LYS A 4 10.46 -8.98 -7.29
N VAL A 5 10.55 -8.43 -8.48
CA VAL A 5 9.69 -8.83 -9.61
C VAL A 5 9.81 -10.34 -9.82
N GLY A 6 8.68 -11.01 -9.96
CA GLY A 6 8.58 -12.46 -10.08
C GLY A 6 8.26 -13.18 -8.78
N ASP A 7 8.44 -12.53 -7.64
CA ASP A 7 8.10 -13.12 -6.35
C ASP A 7 6.60 -13.02 -6.09
N LYS A 8 6.10 -13.92 -5.26
CA LYS A 8 4.70 -13.90 -4.82
C LYS A 8 4.56 -13.10 -3.52
N ILE A 9 3.43 -12.43 -3.38
CA ILE A 9 3.06 -11.79 -2.12
C ILE A 9 2.86 -12.90 -1.07
N PRO A 10 3.48 -12.78 0.12
CA PRO A 10 3.29 -13.76 1.18
C PRO A 10 1.82 -13.85 1.61
N ALA A 11 1.37 -15.06 1.92
CA ALA A 11 0.02 -15.28 2.43
C ALA A 11 0.00 -14.91 3.92
N LEU A 12 -0.68 -13.84 4.25
CA LEU A 12 -0.81 -13.31 5.61
C LEU A 12 -2.26 -12.94 5.87
N THR A 13 -2.66 -12.94 7.14
CA THR A 13 -3.94 -12.38 7.57
C THR A 13 -3.67 -11.04 8.23
N LEU A 14 -4.06 -9.96 7.56
CA LEU A 14 -3.92 -8.60 8.05
C LEU A 14 -5.31 -8.05 8.38
N LYS A 15 -5.42 -6.77 8.62
CA LYS A 15 -6.70 -6.13 8.95
C LYS A 15 -7.06 -5.09 7.90
N THR A 16 -8.34 -4.87 7.75
CA THR A 16 -8.88 -3.81 6.90
C THR A 16 -10.06 -3.17 7.60
N ASN A 17 -10.40 -1.96 7.20
CA ASN A 17 -11.55 -1.25 7.72
C ASN A 17 -12.65 -1.25 6.66
N THR A 18 -13.85 -1.69 7.04
CA THR A 18 -15.02 -1.72 6.18
C THR A 18 -16.13 -0.85 6.76
N ALA A 19 -17.21 -0.68 6.02
CA ALA A 19 -18.39 0.05 6.52
C ALA A 19 -18.96 -0.57 7.80
N ASP A 20 -18.75 -1.87 7.99
CA ASP A 20 -19.25 -2.62 9.15
C ASP A 20 -18.25 -2.75 10.30
N GLY A 21 -17.05 -2.17 10.14
CA GLY A 21 -16.00 -2.19 11.16
C GLY A 21 -14.70 -2.81 10.66
N ILE A 22 -13.96 -3.40 11.59
CA ILE A 22 -12.66 -4.01 11.29
C ILE A 22 -12.87 -5.46 10.87
N ASP A 23 -12.24 -5.85 9.77
CA ASP A 23 -12.32 -7.20 9.23
C ASP A 23 -10.92 -7.77 8.98
N ASP A 24 -10.85 -9.11 8.85
CA ASP A 24 -9.63 -9.76 8.42
C ASP A 24 -9.49 -9.62 6.89
N LEU A 25 -8.26 -9.45 6.45
CA LEU A 25 -7.92 -9.44 5.03
C LEU A 25 -6.83 -10.48 4.79
N ASP A 26 -7.19 -11.53 4.08
CA ASP A 26 -6.24 -12.58 3.68
C ASP A 26 -5.56 -12.12 2.38
N THR A 27 -4.24 -11.91 2.43
CA THR A 27 -3.51 -11.41 1.27
C THR A 27 -3.50 -12.43 0.13
N GLY A 28 -3.50 -13.72 0.42
CA GLY A 28 -3.58 -14.75 -0.60
C GLY A 28 -4.85 -14.65 -1.43
N GLU A 29 -5.98 -14.41 -0.77
CA GLU A 29 -7.28 -14.25 -1.44
C GLU A 29 -7.43 -12.87 -2.08
N PHE A 30 -6.93 -11.82 -1.43
CA PHE A 30 -7.07 -10.45 -1.91
C PHE A 30 -6.45 -10.25 -3.29
N PHE A 31 -5.25 -10.80 -3.50
CA PHE A 31 -4.52 -10.63 -4.75
C PHE A 31 -4.85 -11.67 -5.82
N LYS A 32 -5.54 -12.74 -5.45
CA LYS A 32 -5.81 -13.87 -6.35
C LYS A 32 -6.67 -13.47 -7.55
N GLY A 33 -6.19 -13.79 -8.76
CA GLY A 33 -6.94 -13.58 -9.99
C GLY A 33 -7.17 -12.12 -10.35
N ARG A 34 -6.47 -11.18 -9.72
CA ARG A 34 -6.66 -9.75 -9.94
C ARG A 34 -5.36 -9.03 -10.22
N LYS A 35 -5.46 -7.91 -10.91
CA LYS A 35 -4.36 -6.97 -11.08
C LYS A 35 -4.54 -5.85 -10.06
N VAL A 36 -3.65 -5.78 -9.09
CA VAL A 36 -3.72 -4.83 -7.96
C VAL A 36 -2.50 -3.93 -7.97
N VAL A 37 -2.72 -2.64 -7.79
CA VAL A 37 -1.63 -1.71 -7.47
C VAL A 37 -1.62 -1.56 -5.95
N LEU A 38 -0.53 -1.99 -5.34
CA LEU A 38 -0.29 -1.84 -3.91
C LEU A 38 0.75 -0.76 -3.70
N PHE A 39 0.44 0.24 -2.89
CA PHE A 39 1.44 1.20 -2.48
C PHE A 39 1.53 1.26 -0.95
N ALA A 40 2.71 1.58 -0.47
CA ALA A 40 2.99 1.64 0.96
C ALA A 40 3.52 3.01 1.36
N VAL A 41 3.14 3.43 2.54
CA VAL A 41 3.57 4.68 3.14
C VAL A 41 4.19 4.41 4.51
N PRO A 42 5.17 5.21 4.94
CA PRO A 42 5.77 5.06 6.28
C PRO A 42 4.80 5.32 7.43
N GLY A 43 3.76 6.09 7.21
CA GLY A 43 2.77 6.33 8.26
C GLY A 43 1.57 7.15 7.80
N ALA A 44 0.37 6.69 8.18
CA ALA A 44 -0.85 7.46 8.01
C ALA A 44 -0.71 8.82 8.70
N PHE A 45 -1.33 9.84 8.15
CA PHE A 45 -1.31 11.21 8.65
C PHE A 45 0.06 11.92 8.60
N THR A 46 1.09 11.28 8.08
CA THR A 46 2.38 11.97 7.87
C THR A 46 2.32 12.84 6.61
N PRO A 47 3.18 13.89 6.49
CA PRO A 47 3.00 14.93 5.46
C PRO A 47 2.94 14.44 4.02
N THR A 48 3.98 13.78 3.51
CA THR A 48 4.02 13.33 2.11
C THR A 48 2.94 12.28 1.82
N CYS A 49 2.67 11.40 2.78
CA CYS A 49 1.64 10.37 2.66
C CYS A 49 0.26 10.99 2.49
N SER A 50 -0.04 12.06 3.25
CA SER A 50 -1.34 12.70 3.29
C SER A 50 -1.53 13.79 2.22
N VAL A 51 -0.45 14.43 1.78
CA VAL A 51 -0.52 15.55 0.83
C VAL A 51 -0.34 15.09 -0.62
N LYS A 52 0.46 14.07 -0.85
CA LYS A 52 0.85 13.65 -2.21
C LYS A 52 0.54 12.19 -2.54
N HIS A 53 0.93 11.25 -1.70
CA HIS A 53 0.90 9.84 -2.07
C HIS A 53 -0.52 9.29 -2.17
N LEU A 54 -1.25 9.26 -1.07
CA LEU A 54 -2.63 8.78 -1.09
C LEU A 54 -3.53 9.62 -1.97
N PRO A 55 -3.52 10.97 -1.90
CA PRO A 55 -4.35 11.77 -2.78
C PRO A 55 -4.10 11.53 -4.26
N GLY A 56 -2.86 11.29 -4.66
CA GLY A 56 -2.51 10.97 -6.04
C GLY A 56 -3.21 9.70 -6.53
N PHE A 57 -3.23 8.65 -5.71
CA PHE A 57 -3.92 7.40 -6.07
C PHE A 57 -5.44 7.55 -6.07
N VAL A 58 -6.00 8.32 -5.16
CA VAL A 58 -7.43 8.60 -5.14
C VAL A 58 -7.83 9.35 -6.42
N GLU A 59 -7.06 10.37 -6.80
CA GLU A 59 -7.31 11.16 -8.00
C GLU A 59 -7.17 10.34 -9.28
N LYS A 60 -6.18 9.47 -9.36
CA LYS A 60 -5.87 8.66 -10.56
C LYS A 60 -6.56 7.29 -10.55
N ALA A 61 -7.40 6.99 -9.57
CA ALA A 61 -8.04 5.67 -9.45
C ALA A 61 -8.81 5.27 -10.70
N GLY A 62 -9.56 6.19 -11.30
CA GLY A 62 -10.30 5.93 -12.52
C GLY A 62 -9.39 5.62 -13.71
N ASP A 63 -8.29 6.35 -13.84
CA ASP A 63 -7.32 6.16 -14.92
C ASP A 63 -6.62 4.79 -14.78
N LEU A 64 -6.27 4.41 -13.56
CA LEU A 64 -5.66 3.10 -13.30
C LEU A 64 -6.62 1.96 -13.64
N LYS A 65 -7.87 2.09 -13.23
CA LYS A 65 -8.91 1.09 -13.57
C LYS A 65 -9.15 0.99 -15.07
N ALA A 66 -9.11 2.11 -15.78
CA ALA A 66 -9.22 2.12 -17.24
C ALA A 66 -8.05 1.40 -17.92
N ARG A 67 -6.91 1.25 -17.24
CA ARG A 67 -5.73 0.51 -17.72
C ARG A 67 -5.71 -0.94 -17.23
N GLY A 68 -6.81 -1.47 -16.72
CA GLY A 68 -6.94 -2.87 -16.34
C GLY A 68 -6.64 -3.19 -14.89
N VAL A 69 -6.44 -2.19 -14.04
CA VAL A 69 -6.22 -2.41 -12.61
C VAL A 69 -7.57 -2.71 -11.95
N ASP A 70 -7.65 -3.85 -11.28
CA ASP A 70 -8.89 -4.29 -10.62
C ASP A 70 -9.09 -3.64 -9.25
N ALA A 71 -8.00 -3.38 -8.53
CA ALA A 71 -8.06 -2.76 -7.21
C ALA A 71 -6.79 -1.97 -6.93
N ILE A 72 -6.93 -0.97 -6.07
CA ILE A 72 -5.80 -0.18 -5.55
C ILE A 72 -5.82 -0.36 -4.05
N ALA A 73 -4.68 -0.68 -3.46
CA ALA A 73 -4.54 -0.88 -2.02
C ALA A 73 -3.39 -0.04 -1.46
N CYS A 74 -3.59 0.45 -0.25
CA CYS A 74 -2.59 1.18 0.51
C CYS A 74 -2.28 0.42 1.78
N THR A 75 -1.00 0.23 2.08
CA THR A 75 -0.58 -0.39 3.33
C THR A 75 0.37 0.52 4.11
N SER A 76 0.34 0.35 5.41
CA SER A 76 1.22 1.06 6.34
C SER A 76 1.31 0.28 7.64
N VAL A 77 2.38 0.48 8.39
CA VAL A 77 2.52 -0.09 9.74
C VAL A 77 1.72 0.81 10.70
N ASN A 78 0.41 0.72 10.57
CA ASN A 78 -0.59 1.37 11.41
C ASN A 78 -1.73 0.38 11.62
N ASP A 79 -2.46 0.52 12.71
CA ASP A 79 -3.62 -0.32 12.95
C ASP A 79 -4.81 0.05 12.03
N ALA A 80 -5.82 -0.82 12.02
CA ALA A 80 -6.98 -0.63 11.14
C ALA A 80 -7.84 0.58 11.54
N PHE A 81 -7.83 0.97 12.80
CA PHE A 81 -8.58 2.16 13.25
C PHE A 81 -7.95 3.42 12.67
N VAL A 82 -6.63 3.52 12.76
CA VAL A 82 -5.89 4.66 12.20
C VAL A 82 -6.02 4.69 10.68
N MET A 83 -5.88 3.55 10.02
CA MET A 83 -6.01 3.46 8.57
C MET A 83 -7.42 3.83 8.10
N GLY A 84 -8.44 3.40 8.82
CA GLY A 84 -9.83 3.75 8.51
C GLY A 84 -10.10 5.25 8.68
N ALA A 85 -9.60 5.84 9.76
CA ALA A 85 -9.73 7.28 10.00
C ALA A 85 -9.00 8.10 8.93
N TRP A 86 -7.81 7.64 8.54
CA TRP A 86 -7.03 8.30 7.50
C TRP A 86 -7.72 8.22 6.13
N ALA A 87 -8.27 7.06 5.78
CA ALA A 87 -9.04 6.90 4.56
C ALA A 87 -10.23 7.85 4.51
N LYS A 88 -10.93 8.00 5.62
CA LYS A 88 -12.07 8.92 5.74
C LYS A 88 -11.63 10.37 5.61
N ASP A 89 -10.56 10.76 6.30
CA ASP A 89 -9.99 12.10 6.23
C ASP A 89 -9.56 12.45 4.80
N GLN A 90 -8.96 11.51 4.09
CA GLN A 90 -8.49 11.67 2.72
C GLN A 90 -9.57 11.44 1.66
N LYS A 91 -10.79 11.13 2.08
CA LYS A 91 -11.92 10.84 1.19
C LYS A 91 -11.62 9.75 0.17
N ALA A 92 -10.91 8.72 0.61
CA ALA A 92 -10.49 7.61 -0.26
C ALA A 92 -11.69 6.75 -0.70
N GLY A 93 -12.72 6.63 0.15
CA GLY A 93 -13.92 5.86 -0.16
C GLY A 93 -13.59 4.43 -0.60
N ASP A 94 -14.22 3.99 -1.69
CA ASP A 94 -13.98 2.69 -2.28
C ASP A 94 -12.84 2.69 -3.30
N ALA A 95 -12.22 3.86 -3.55
CA ALA A 95 -11.14 3.98 -4.53
C ALA A 95 -9.88 3.23 -4.11
N VAL A 96 -9.59 3.22 -2.81
CA VAL A 96 -8.39 2.59 -2.25
C VAL A 96 -8.78 1.72 -1.06
N THR A 97 -8.39 0.44 -1.11
CA THR A 97 -8.55 -0.47 0.02
C THR A 97 -7.39 -0.27 1.00
N MET A 98 -7.69 -0.08 2.28
CA MET A 98 -6.65 0.05 3.30
C MET A 98 -6.27 -1.32 3.84
N ILE A 99 -4.99 -1.66 3.77
CA ILE A 99 -4.45 -2.89 4.35
C ILE A 99 -3.61 -2.47 5.56
N ALA A 100 -4.15 -2.72 6.74
CA ALA A 100 -3.50 -2.33 7.99
C ALA A 100 -2.49 -3.39 8.41
N ASP A 101 -1.21 -3.03 8.33
CA ASP A 101 -0.09 -3.86 8.74
C ASP A 101 0.42 -3.44 10.12
N GLY A 102 -0.50 -3.38 11.09
CA GLY A 102 -0.22 -2.84 12.42
C GLY A 102 0.95 -3.48 13.15
N ASN A 103 1.19 -4.78 12.91
CA ASN A 103 2.30 -5.50 13.54
C ASN A 103 3.57 -5.51 12.66
N GLY A 104 3.53 -4.89 11.48
CA GLY A 104 4.67 -4.88 10.58
C GLY A 104 4.97 -6.21 9.90
N GLU A 105 4.02 -7.14 9.92
CA GLU A 105 4.21 -8.50 9.38
C GLU A 105 4.49 -8.49 7.89
N LEU A 106 3.73 -7.71 7.13
CA LEU A 106 3.92 -7.62 5.68
C LEU A 106 5.24 -6.92 5.35
N ALA A 107 5.51 -5.77 5.98
CA ALA A 107 6.75 -5.03 5.74
C ALA A 107 7.98 -5.90 6.00
N LYS A 108 7.96 -6.68 7.08
CA LYS A 108 9.04 -7.59 7.43
C LYS A 108 9.14 -8.76 6.46
N ALA A 109 8.00 -9.38 6.13
CA ALA A 109 7.97 -10.56 5.25
C ALA A 109 8.50 -10.27 3.85
N ILE A 110 8.28 -9.07 3.34
CA ILE A 110 8.77 -8.67 2.01
C ILE A 110 10.12 -7.93 2.06
N GLY A 111 10.66 -7.70 3.25
CA GLY A 111 11.98 -7.08 3.42
C GLY A 111 12.02 -5.59 3.10
N LEU A 112 10.88 -4.90 3.19
CA LEU A 112 10.76 -3.45 2.93
C LEU A 112 10.43 -2.66 4.19
N GLU A 113 10.87 -3.15 5.34
CA GLU A 113 10.78 -2.40 6.60
C GLU A 113 11.91 -1.37 6.69
N MET A 114 11.73 -0.37 7.54
CA MET A 114 12.77 0.59 7.85
C MET A 114 12.68 1.05 9.30
N ASP A 115 13.81 1.32 9.89
CA ASP A 115 13.89 1.83 11.25
C ASP A 115 13.82 3.36 11.22
N VAL A 116 12.76 3.91 11.80
CA VAL A 116 12.55 5.35 11.96
C VAL A 116 12.43 5.72 13.43
N SER A 117 13.13 4.98 14.29
CA SER A 117 13.17 5.22 15.74
C SER A 117 13.65 6.63 16.07
N VAL A 118 14.54 7.18 15.26
CA VAL A 118 15.06 8.55 15.45
C VAL A 118 13.94 9.59 15.37
N ALA A 119 12.88 9.30 14.62
CA ALA A 119 11.70 10.16 14.53
C ALA A 119 10.59 9.75 15.52
N GLY A 120 10.88 8.81 16.41
CA GLY A 120 9.91 8.33 17.38
C GLY A 120 8.85 7.41 16.78
N MET A 121 9.11 6.82 15.61
CA MET A 121 8.12 6.04 14.88
C MET A 121 8.40 4.53 14.88
N GLY A 122 9.52 4.09 15.44
CA GLY A 122 9.89 2.67 15.49
C GLY A 122 10.18 2.09 14.11
N THR A 123 9.76 0.85 13.89
CA THR A 123 9.91 0.18 12.60
C THR A 123 8.67 0.39 11.75
N ARG A 124 8.86 0.91 10.55
CA ARG A 124 7.79 1.21 9.60
C ARG A 124 8.09 0.59 8.24
N SER A 125 7.18 0.75 7.31
CA SER A 125 7.38 0.35 5.92
C SER A 125 8.18 1.42 5.17
N GLN A 126 9.03 0.97 4.26
CA GLN A 126 9.57 1.87 3.23
C GLN A 126 8.41 2.33 2.34
N ARG A 127 8.62 3.43 1.63
CA ARG A 127 7.66 3.93 0.64
C ARG A 127 7.89 3.22 -0.68
N TYR A 128 6.86 2.60 -1.22
CA TYR A 128 6.96 1.89 -2.50
C TYR A 128 5.60 1.83 -3.19
N ALA A 129 5.63 1.44 -4.45
CA ALA A 129 4.45 0.99 -5.18
C ALA A 129 4.82 -0.27 -5.95
N MET A 130 3.86 -1.16 -6.13
CA MET A 130 4.05 -2.36 -6.92
C MET A 130 2.79 -2.71 -7.68
N VAL A 131 2.96 -3.40 -8.79
CA VAL A 131 1.86 -4.00 -9.54
C VAL A 131 1.92 -5.50 -9.29
N VAL A 132 0.81 -6.05 -8.84
CA VAL A 132 0.68 -7.46 -8.50
C VAL A 132 -0.40 -8.08 -9.38
N GLU A 133 -0.05 -9.11 -10.14
CA GLU A 133 -1.00 -9.83 -10.99
C GLU A 133 -1.11 -11.26 -10.51
N ASP A 134 -2.31 -11.65 -10.08
CA ASP A 134 -2.59 -12.99 -9.54
C ASP A 134 -1.57 -13.38 -8.45
N GLY A 135 -1.31 -12.45 -7.52
CA GLY A 135 -0.40 -12.68 -6.40
C GLY A 135 1.09 -12.58 -6.72
N THR A 136 1.47 -12.38 -7.97
CA THR A 136 2.88 -12.26 -8.39
C THR A 136 3.23 -10.80 -8.68
N VAL A 137 4.33 -10.33 -8.12
CA VAL A 137 4.82 -8.97 -8.36
C VAL A 137 5.33 -8.85 -9.79
N THR A 138 4.72 -8.00 -10.59
CA THR A 138 5.14 -7.77 -11.97
C THR A 138 5.91 -6.48 -12.15
N LYS A 139 5.71 -5.50 -11.26
CA LYS A 139 6.48 -4.25 -11.23
C LYS A 139 6.70 -3.83 -9.79
N LEU A 140 7.85 -3.25 -9.52
CA LEU A 140 8.22 -2.81 -8.17
C LEU A 140 9.00 -1.49 -8.24
N PHE A 141 8.52 -0.47 -7.52
CA PHE A 141 9.12 0.85 -7.47
C PHE A 141 9.33 1.24 -6.01
N VAL A 142 10.55 1.09 -5.53
CA VAL A 142 10.91 1.41 -4.13
C VAL A 142 11.62 2.76 -4.10
N GLU A 143 11.14 3.66 -3.24
CA GLU A 143 11.75 4.98 -3.10
C GLU A 143 13.08 4.92 -2.34
N GLU A 144 13.98 5.82 -2.71
CA GLU A 144 15.12 6.14 -1.87
C GLU A 144 14.61 6.82 -0.59
N PRO A 145 15.35 6.74 0.52
CA PRO A 145 14.92 7.37 1.77
C PRO A 145 14.55 8.85 1.56
N ARG A 146 13.36 9.22 2.02
CA ARG A 146 12.79 10.57 1.94
C ARG A 146 12.41 11.04 0.53
N ALA A 147 12.56 10.19 -0.49
CA ALA A 147 12.17 10.54 -1.86
C ALA A 147 10.70 10.22 -2.12
N PHE A 148 10.14 10.90 -3.10
CA PHE A 148 8.81 10.60 -3.64
C PHE A 148 8.84 10.86 -5.14
N GLU A 149 9.35 9.89 -5.90
CA GLU A 149 9.57 10.03 -7.35
C GLU A 149 9.03 8.84 -8.14
N VAL A 150 9.26 7.61 -7.63
CA VAL A 150 8.98 6.39 -8.40
C VAL A 150 7.74 5.62 -7.91
N SER A 151 7.16 5.99 -6.78
CA SER A 151 6.01 5.29 -6.20
C SER A 151 4.68 6.05 -6.37
N SER A 152 4.69 7.17 -7.05
CA SER A 152 3.49 7.97 -7.29
C SER A 152 2.51 7.26 -8.23
N ALA A 153 1.24 7.65 -8.14
CA ALA A 153 0.22 7.15 -9.07
C ALA A 153 0.57 7.48 -10.51
N GLU A 154 1.13 8.65 -10.77
CA GLU A 154 1.56 9.07 -12.10
C GLU A 154 2.65 8.15 -12.64
N HIS A 155 3.66 7.83 -11.81
CA HIS A 155 4.75 6.95 -12.22
C HIS A 155 4.24 5.53 -12.51
N VAL A 156 3.39 5.00 -11.64
CA VAL A 156 2.79 3.68 -11.85
C VAL A 156 1.98 3.67 -13.15
N LEU A 157 1.12 4.67 -13.36
CA LEU A 157 0.29 4.76 -14.55
C LEU A 157 1.12 4.84 -15.83
N ALA A 158 2.22 5.58 -15.81
CA ALA A 158 3.13 5.71 -16.96
C ALA A 158 3.87 4.40 -17.29
N ASN A 159 3.96 3.48 -16.33
CA ASN A 159 4.71 2.23 -16.48
C ASN A 159 3.82 0.98 -16.52
N LEU A 160 2.52 1.15 -16.62
CA LEU A 160 1.60 0.02 -16.75
C LEU A 160 1.66 -0.63 -18.14
#